data_b52b10cfdff2d3ceb9a1fa8fd11eaaf2
#
_entry.id   b52b10cfdff2d3ceb9a1fa8fd11eaaf2
#
_cell.length_a   1.000
_cell.length_b   1.000
_cell.length_c   1.000
_cell.angle_alpha   90.00
_cell.angle_beta   90.00
_cell.angle_gamma   90.00
#
_symmetry.space_group_name_H-M   'P 1'
#
loop_
_entity.id
_entity.type
_entity.pdbx_description
1 polymer ?
#
loop_
_entity_poly.entity_id
_entity_poly.type
_entity_poly.pdbx_seq_one_letter_code
_entity_poly.pdbx_strand_id
1 'polypeptide(L)'
;METIYTFNGEDITMLMCVVIREVIREIAKRENLNFEEAFNDFYRSDTYKTLRETENALWAEPAGYIADMYFAEKQKKQVVCA
;
A
#
# COMPACT_ATOMS: atom_id res chain seq x y z
N MET A 1 -16.93 5.79 9.19
CA MET A 1 -16.95 6.16 7.78
C MET A 1 -16.49 5.02 6.90
N GLU A 2 -17.18 4.81 5.82
CA GLU A 2 -16.88 3.68 4.96
C GLU A 2 -16.43 4.14 3.60
N THR A 3 -15.38 3.52 3.10
CA THR A 3 -14.90 3.75 1.77
C THR A 3 -15.19 2.49 0.96
N ILE A 4 -15.86 2.68 -0.16
CA ILE A 4 -16.20 1.56 -1.03
C ILE A 4 -15.31 1.64 -2.26
N TYR A 5 -14.62 0.55 -2.56
CA TYR A 5 -13.77 0.46 -3.73
C TYR A 5 -14.47 -0.36 -4.80
N THR A 6 -14.54 0.17 -6.01
CA THR A 6 -15.17 -0.55 -7.11
C THR A 6 -14.22 -0.61 -8.30
N PHE A 7 -14.36 -1.67 -9.10
CA PHE A 7 -13.61 -1.83 -10.33
C PHE A 7 -14.54 -2.49 -11.34
N ASN A 8 -14.75 -1.84 -12.48
CA ASN A 8 -15.66 -2.32 -13.53
C ASN A 8 -17.05 -2.60 -12.97
N GLY A 9 -17.51 -1.76 -12.04
CA GLY A 9 -18.83 -1.89 -11.47
C GLY A 9 -18.97 -2.91 -10.36
N GLU A 10 -17.87 -3.58 -9.99
CA GLU A 10 -17.91 -4.57 -8.93
C GLU A 10 -17.28 -4.03 -7.66
N ASP A 11 -17.84 -4.40 -6.52
CA ASP A 11 -17.35 -3.98 -5.22
C ASP A 11 -16.15 -4.84 -4.83
N ILE A 12 -14.97 -4.23 -4.78
CA ILE A 12 -13.74 -4.93 -4.40
C ILE A 12 -13.21 -4.45 -3.05
N THR A 13 -14.09 -3.86 -2.23
CA THR A 13 -13.67 -3.30 -0.94
C THR A 13 -13.00 -4.34 -0.07
N MET A 14 -13.58 -5.52 0.02
CA MET A 14 -13.04 -6.61 0.84
C MET A 14 -11.64 -7.00 0.36
N LEU A 15 -11.52 -7.15 -0.96
CA LEU A 15 -10.23 -7.49 -1.57
C LEU A 15 -9.20 -6.41 -1.30
N MET A 16 -9.60 -5.15 -1.44
CA MET A 16 -8.69 -4.04 -1.18
C MET A 16 -8.20 -4.05 0.26
N CYS A 17 -9.08 -4.33 1.21
CA CYS A 17 -8.69 -4.40 2.61
C CYS A 17 -7.65 -5.50 2.85
N VAL A 18 -7.84 -6.65 2.21
CA VAL A 18 -6.89 -7.75 2.34
C VAL A 18 -5.55 -7.36 1.76
N VAL A 19 -5.55 -6.73 0.59
CA VAL A 19 -4.31 -6.32 -0.07
C VAL A 19 -3.56 -5.32 0.80
N ILE A 20 -4.25 -4.32 1.32
CA ILE A 20 -3.61 -3.31 2.17
C ILE A 20 -2.98 -3.96 3.40
N ARG A 21 -3.72 -4.87 4.04
CA ARG A 21 -3.22 -5.57 5.22
C ARG A 21 -1.95 -6.35 4.90
N GLU A 22 -1.95 -7.08 3.79
CA GLU A 22 -0.80 -7.89 3.42
C GLU A 22 0.43 -7.02 3.09
N VAL A 23 0.21 -5.88 2.44
CA VAL A 23 1.30 -4.96 2.15
C VAL A 23 1.90 -4.43 3.45
N ILE A 24 1.05 -4.03 4.39
CA ILE A 24 1.52 -3.51 5.67
C ILE A 24 2.31 -4.58 6.43
N ARG A 25 1.84 -5.82 6.39
CA ARG A 25 2.56 -6.93 7.03
C ARG A 25 3.94 -7.12 6.41
N GLU A 26 4.03 -7.00 5.11
CA GLU A 26 5.29 -7.14 4.42
C GLU A 26 6.25 -6.01 4.80
N ILE A 27 5.75 -4.80 4.88
CA ILE A 27 6.55 -3.65 5.30
C ILE A 27 7.04 -3.84 6.73
N ALA A 28 6.15 -4.24 7.62
CA ALA A 28 6.51 -4.46 9.02
C ALA A 28 7.60 -5.49 9.15
N LYS A 29 7.49 -6.57 8.37
CA LYS A 29 8.46 -7.64 8.39
C LYS A 29 9.83 -7.16 7.91
N ARG A 30 9.86 -6.41 6.83
CA ARG A 30 11.11 -5.96 6.23
C ARG A 30 11.82 -4.92 7.09
N GLU A 31 11.05 -4.05 7.74
CA GLU A 31 11.62 -2.96 8.54
C GLU A 31 11.65 -3.27 10.02
N ASN A 32 11.22 -4.47 10.40
CA ASN A 32 11.20 -4.88 11.80
C ASN A 32 10.39 -3.91 12.65
N LEU A 33 9.23 -3.51 12.13
CA LEU A 33 8.29 -2.64 12.83
C LEU A 33 7.08 -3.45 13.28
N ASN A 34 6.31 -2.91 14.24
CA ASN A 34 5.03 -3.53 14.52
C ASN A 34 4.03 -3.08 13.46
N PHE A 35 2.86 -3.72 13.46
CA PHE A 35 1.86 -3.47 12.42
C PHE A 35 1.40 -2.01 12.42
N GLU A 36 1.20 -1.46 13.60
CA GLU A 36 0.68 -0.09 13.72
C GLU A 36 1.67 0.93 13.15
N GLU A 37 2.94 0.75 13.43
CA GLU A 37 3.96 1.66 12.91
C GLU A 37 4.04 1.57 11.39
N ALA A 38 4.02 0.35 10.87
CA ALA A 38 4.05 0.17 9.42
C ALA A 38 2.81 0.74 8.77
N PHE A 39 1.66 0.58 9.42
CA PHE A 39 0.40 1.11 8.91
C PHE A 39 0.46 2.64 8.79
N ASN A 40 0.95 3.30 9.82
CA ASN A 40 1.03 4.76 9.82
C ASN A 40 1.94 5.26 8.71
N ASP A 41 3.08 4.61 8.53
CA ASP A 41 4.03 5.01 7.50
C ASP A 41 3.47 4.78 6.10
N PHE A 42 2.86 3.61 5.89
CA PHE A 42 2.31 3.28 4.58
C PHE A 42 1.13 4.18 4.25
N TYR A 43 0.31 4.48 5.22
CA TYR A 43 -0.89 5.29 5.02
C TYR A 43 -0.57 6.67 4.46
N ARG A 44 0.62 7.18 4.77
CA ARG A 44 1.05 8.51 4.32
C ARG A 44 1.80 8.49 3.01
N SER A 45 2.03 7.32 2.45
CA SER A 45 2.87 7.19 1.25
C SER A 45 2.09 7.46 -0.02
N ASP A 46 2.84 7.81 -1.07
CA ASP A 46 2.25 7.95 -2.40
C ASP A 46 1.87 6.59 -2.96
N THR A 47 2.58 5.55 -2.57
CA THR A 47 2.23 4.18 -2.96
C THR A 47 0.82 3.84 -2.50
N TYR A 48 0.47 4.21 -1.28
CA TYR A 48 -0.87 3.96 -0.77
C TYR A 48 -1.92 4.73 -1.59
N LYS A 49 -1.61 5.97 -1.95
CA LYS A 49 -2.54 6.76 -2.76
C LYS A 49 -2.77 6.11 -4.12
N THR A 50 -1.70 5.61 -4.73
CA THR A 50 -1.80 4.94 -6.00
C THR A 50 -2.60 3.65 -5.87
N LEU A 51 -2.40 2.91 -4.78
CA LEU A 51 -3.11 1.67 -4.54
C LEU A 51 -4.61 1.90 -4.43
N ARG A 52 -5.01 3.01 -3.82
CA ARG A 52 -6.43 3.32 -3.63
C ARG A 52 -7.13 3.63 -4.94
N GLU A 53 -6.40 4.01 -5.97
CA GLU A 53 -6.98 4.28 -7.28
C GLU A 53 -7.18 2.96 -7.99
N THR A 54 -8.36 2.41 -7.86
CA THR A 54 -8.65 1.05 -8.32
C THR A 54 -8.42 0.85 -9.81
N GLU A 55 -8.49 1.93 -10.59
CA GLU A 55 -8.31 1.84 -12.04
C GLU A 55 -6.91 1.41 -12.42
N ASN A 56 -5.93 1.65 -11.55
CA ASN A 56 -4.54 1.24 -11.81
C ASN A 56 -4.35 -0.26 -11.68
N ALA A 57 -5.31 -0.94 -11.08
CA ALA A 57 -5.24 -2.38 -10.84
C ALA A 57 -4.01 -2.80 -10.04
N LEU A 58 -3.43 -1.86 -9.28
CA LEU A 58 -2.29 -2.20 -8.44
C LEU A 58 -2.68 -3.20 -7.37
N TRP A 59 -3.94 -3.16 -6.95
CA TRP A 59 -4.46 -4.09 -5.95
C TRP A 59 -4.41 -5.54 -6.44
N ALA A 60 -4.26 -5.76 -7.73
CA ALA A 60 -4.16 -7.10 -8.29
C ALA A 60 -2.74 -7.65 -8.25
N GLU A 61 -1.76 -6.81 -7.90
CA GLU A 61 -0.38 -7.25 -7.83
C GLU A 61 -0.07 -7.88 -6.48
N PRO A 62 0.95 -8.74 -6.40
CA PRO A 62 1.33 -9.32 -5.11
C PRO A 62 1.74 -8.25 -4.10
N ALA A 63 1.50 -8.54 -2.83
CA ALA A 63 1.85 -7.60 -1.76
C ALA A 63 3.32 -7.25 -1.77
N GLY A 64 4.19 -8.21 -2.09
CA GLY A 64 5.63 -7.95 -2.16
C GLY A 64 5.99 -6.92 -3.20
N TYR A 65 5.31 -6.95 -4.34
CA TYR A 65 5.54 -5.99 -5.41
C TYR A 65 5.16 -4.57 -4.94
N ILE A 66 4.01 -4.46 -4.28
CA ILE A 66 3.56 -3.15 -3.79
C ILE A 66 4.49 -2.64 -2.70
N ALA A 67 4.97 -3.53 -1.85
CA ALA A 67 5.94 -3.15 -0.82
C ALA A 67 7.25 -2.67 -1.47
N ASP A 68 7.67 -3.31 -2.56
CA ASP A 68 8.86 -2.87 -3.29
C ASP A 68 8.68 -1.44 -3.78
N MET A 69 7.51 -1.11 -4.30
CA MET A 69 7.22 0.25 -4.74
C MET A 69 7.34 1.23 -3.58
N TYR A 70 6.83 0.84 -2.42
CA TYR A 70 6.88 1.68 -1.24
C TYR A 70 8.32 1.96 -0.82
N PHE A 71 9.16 0.93 -0.82
CA PHE A 71 10.56 1.11 -0.43
C PHE A 71 11.33 1.93 -1.46
N ALA A 72 11.02 1.76 -2.73
CA ALA A 72 11.64 2.58 -3.78
C ALA A 72 11.27 4.03 -3.59
N GLU A 73 10.02 4.30 -3.24
CA GLU A 73 9.57 5.66 -2.97
C GLU A 73 10.34 6.27 -1.81
N LYS A 74 10.53 5.51 -0.73
CA LYS A 74 11.26 6.00 0.44
C LYS A 74 12.71 6.35 0.09
N GLN A 75 13.38 5.49 -0.66
CA GLN A 75 14.75 5.72 -1.06
C GLN A 75 14.87 6.98 -1.91
N LYS A 76 13.92 7.15 -2.82
CA LYS A 76 13.93 8.31 -3.69
C LYS A 76 13.80 9.60 -2.90
N LYS A 77 12.93 9.61 -1.90
CA LYS A 77 12.75 10.79 -1.06
C LYS A 77 13.99 11.10 -0.24
N GLN A 78 14.66 10.05 0.25
CA GLN A 78 15.88 10.25 1.01
C GLN A 78 16.99 10.86 0.16
N VAL A 79 17.11 10.39 -1.08
CA VAL A 79 18.11 10.91 -1.99
C VAL A 79 17.84 12.37 -2.29
N VAL A 80 16.59 12.73 -2.49
CA VAL A 80 16.21 14.10 -2.79
C VAL A 80 16.54 15.03 -1.64
N CYS A 81 16.44 14.55 -0.43
CA CYS A 81 16.71 15.36 0.75
C CYS A 81 18.19 15.62 0.97
N ALA A 82 19.03 14.87 0.30
CA ALA A 82 20.44 15.11 0.40
C ALA A 82 20.84 16.32 -0.45
#